data_5202eac2e647d392f180e02596b88dbe
#
_entry.id   5202eac2e647d392f180e02596b88dbe
#
_cell.length_a   1.000
_cell.length_b   1.000
_cell.length_c   1.000
_cell.angle_alpha   90.00
_cell.angle_beta   90.00
_cell.angle_gamma   90.00
#
_symmetry.space_group_name_H-M   'P 1'
#
loop_
_entity.id
_entity.type
_entity.pdbx_description
1 polymer ?
#
loop_
_entity_poly.entity_id
_entity_poly.type
_entity_poly.pdbx_seq_one_letter_code
_entity_poly.pdbx_strand_id
1 'polypeptide(L)'
;VSTQQTVTWLDSEHNWKTLTADKLNLHYYSGTQAFAQDLLNAAKSGLDFNSTQSGLNAESPIDLYIFANTNDLRDAILYEPSWTGGQAFADHDIVILGISQSDLEWGRDAIVHELTHVLVGHLTFSCLGGVPTWLNEGLAVYSEGGLDPASQQQLDDAIKDDTLLTVRSLSAGFSEVPSKAYLSYSQSYSIVKFLIETY
;
A
#
# COMPACT_ATOMS: atom_id res chain seq x y z
N VAL A 1 29.05 8.72 24.14
CA VAL A 1 27.68 9.08 23.71
C VAL A 1 27.85 9.84 22.42
N SER A 2 27.44 9.26 21.28
CA SER A 2 27.42 9.96 20.01
C SER A 2 26.22 10.89 19.93
N THR A 3 26.43 12.14 19.55
CA THR A 3 25.36 13.09 19.23
C THR A 3 24.70 12.64 17.92
N GLN A 4 23.39 12.40 17.94
CA GLN A 4 22.62 12.16 16.73
C GLN A 4 22.66 13.45 15.88
N GLN A 5 23.10 13.34 14.64
CA GLN A 5 23.03 14.41 13.66
C GLN A 5 21.93 14.06 12.66
N THR A 6 20.99 14.96 12.48
CA THR A 6 19.96 14.82 11.45
C THR A 6 20.43 15.56 10.21
N VAL A 7 20.49 14.86 9.08
CA VAL A 7 20.75 15.46 7.76
C VAL A 7 19.44 15.35 6.98
N THR A 8 18.92 16.50 6.55
CA THR A 8 17.74 16.53 5.67
C THR A 8 18.22 16.75 4.25
N TRP A 9 17.93 15.80 3.36
CA TRP A 9 18.13 15.98 1.93
C TRP A 9 16.83 16.56 1.35
N LEU A 10 16.93 17.75 0.77
CA LEU A 10 15.80 18.39 0.08
C LEU A 10 15.94 18.12 -1.42
N ASP A 11 14.88 17.60 -2.04
CA ASP A 11 14.79 17.55 -3.49
C ASP A 11 14.69 18.99 -4.04
N SER A 12 15.74 19.40 -4.75
CA SER A 12 15.83 20.74 -5.36
C SER A 12 15.29 20.78 -6.80
N GLU A 13 14.95 19.64 -7.37
CA GLU A 13 14.50 19.54 -8.76
C GLU A 13 13.00 19.73 -8.91
N HIS A 14 12.24 19.44 -7.85
CA HIS A 14 10.78 19.52 -7.86
C HIS A 14 10.23 20.52 -6.83
N ASN A 15 9.15 21.21 -7.20
CA ASN A 15 8.46 22.13 -6.30
C ASN A 15 7.30 21.41 -5.60
N TRP A 16 7.63 20.72 -4.52
CA TRP A 16 6.68 19.98 -3.71
C TRP A 16 5.65 20.90 -3.03
N LYS A 17 4.38 20.53 -3.12
CA LYS A 17 3.24 21.14 -2.45
C LYS A 17 2.68 20.16 -1.45
N THR A 18 2.06 20.64 -0.38
CA THR A 18 1.48 19.80 0.67
C THR A 18 0.01 20.12 0.88
N LEU A 19 -0.80 19.06 0.99
CA LEU A 19 -2.16 19.12 1.52
C LEU A 19 -2.20 18.30 2.81
N THR A 20 -2.89 18.81 3.82
CA THR A 20 -2.98 18.15 5.12
C THR A 20 -4.43 17.89 5.51
N ALA A 21 -4.75 16.72 6.02
CA ALA A 21 -6.04 16.37 6.58
C ALA A 21 -5.86 15.34 7.70
N ASP A 22 -6.37 15.63 8.89
CA ASP A 22 -6.26 14.77 10.08
C ASP A 22 -4.80 14.35 10.35
N LYS A 23 -4.49 13.07 10.27
CA LYS A 23 -3.13 12.51 10.41
C LYS A 23 -2.40 12.27 9.08
N LEU A 24 -2.84 12.90 7.99
CA LEU A 24 -2.25 12.70 6.67
C LEU A 24 -1.64 14.01 6.15
N ASN A 25 -0.41 13.92 5.65
CA ASN A 25 0.25 14.96 4.89
C ASN A 25 0.53 14.42 3.48
N LEU A 26 -0.15 14.92 2.48
CA LEU A 26 0.06 14.52 1.09
C LEU A 26 0.96 15.54 0.39
N HIS A 27 2.11 15.08 -0.04
CA HIS A 27 3.11 15.84 -0.77
C HIS A 27 3.07 15.46 -2.26
N TYR A 28 3.01 16.45 -3.15
CA TYR A 28 2.99 16.23 -4.60
C TYR A 28 3.67 17.37 -5.32
N TYR A 29 4.25 17.13 -6.47
CA TYR A 29 4.85 18.15 -7.33
C TYR A 29 4.22 18.19 -8.72
N SER A 30 3.47 17.18 -9.11
CA SER A 30 2.81 17.07 -10.42
C SER A 30 1.29 16.96 -10.27
N GLY A 31 0.58 17.33 -11.31
CA GLY A 31 -0.88 17.31 -11.32
C GLY A 31 -1.53 18.56 -10.73
N THR A 32 -2.88 18.57 -10.74
CA THR A 32 -3.69 19.65 -10.21
C THR A 32 -3.93 19.49 -8.71
N GLN A 33 -4.30 20.59 -8.04
CA GLN A 33 -4.71 20.51 -6.64
C GLN A 33 -5.96 19.60 -6.46
N ALA A 34 -6.88 19.58 -7.43
CA ALA A 34 -8.04 18.71 -7.38
C ALA A 34 -7.64 17.23 -7.40
N PHE A 35 -6.67 16.85 -8.25
CA PHE A 35 -6.09 15.51 -8.28
C PHE A 35 -5.50 15.11 -6.91
N ALA A 36 -4.66 15.97 -6.33
CA ALA A 36 -4.06 15.71 -5.02
C ALA A 36 -5.12 15.64 -3.91
N GLN A 37 -6.18 16.47 -3.99
CA GLN A 37 -7.28 16.44 -3.02
C GLN A 37 -8.09 15.14 -3.14
N ASP A 38 -8.31 14.62 -4.34
CA ASP A 38 -8.98 13.33 -4.55
C ASP A 38 -8.19 12.17 -3.91
N LEU A 39 -6.87 12.15 -4.08
CA LEU A 39 -6.00 11.15 -3.45
C LEU A 39 -6.01 11.28 -1.92
N LEU A 40 -5.95 12.51 -1.39
CA LEU A 40 -6.04 12.74 0.06
C LEU A 40 -7.39 12.29 0.64
N ASN A 41 -8.48 12.50 -0.10
CA ASN A 41 -9.81 12.04 0.30
C ASN A 41 -9.88 10.50 0.29
N ALA A 42 -9.29 9.84 -0.69
CA ALA A 42 -9.20 8.37 -0.74
C ALA A 42 -8.39 7.84 0.47
N ALA A 43 -7.22 8.41 0.75
CA ALA A 43 -6.42 8.04 1.91
C ALA A 43 -7.18 8.21 3.24
N LYS A 44 -7.92 9.32 3.39
CA LYS A 44 -8.77 9.56 4.56
C LYS A 44 -9.87 8.50 4.70
N SER A 45 -10.58 8.20 3.60
CA SER A 45 -11.60 7.15 3.60
C SER A 45 -10.99 5.77 3.92
N GLY A 46 -9.78 5.49 3.46
CA GLY A 46 -9.02 4.29 3.80
C GLY A 46 -8.68 4.20 5.30
N LEU A 47 -8.26 5.31 5.94
CA LEU A 47 -8.07 5.35 7.39
C LEU A 47 -9.37 5.04 8.15
N ASP A 48 -10.47 5.67 7.76
CA ASP A 48 -11.78 5.47 8.40
C ASP A 48 -12.27 4.02 8.21
N PHE A 49 -12.08 3.44 7.03
CA PHE A 49 -12.40 2.04 6.75
C PHE A 49 -11.55 1.08 7.60
N ASN A 50 -10.25 1.23 7.61
CA ASN A 50 -9.33 0.39 8.38
C ASN A 50 -9.64 0.45 9.88
N SER A 51 -9.91 1.65 10.41
CA SER A 51 -10.28 1.83 11.82
C SER A 51 -11.57 1.09 12.18
N THR A 52 -12.59 1.16 11.30
CA THR A 52 -13.91 0.57 11.56
C THR A 52 -13.99 -0.92 11.29
N GLN A 53 -13.32 -1.42 10.25
CA GLN A 53 -13.45 -2.82 9.81
C GLN A 53 -12.37 -3.73 10.39
N SER A 54 -11.16 -3.20 10.57
CA SER A 54 -10.00 -4.00 10.98
C SER A 54 -9.40 -3.56 12.32
N GLY A 55 -9.91 -2.47 12.91
CA GLY A 55 -9.36 -1.90 14.16
C GLY A 55 -7.95 -1.30 13.98
N LEU A 56 -7.48 -1.13 12.75
CA LEU A 56 -6.17 -0.55 12.44
C LEU A 56 -6.24 0.97 12.50
N ASN A 57 -5.43 1.58 13.34
CA ASN A 57 -5.43 3.02 13.57
C ASN A 57 -4.05 3.62 13.32
N ALA A 58 -4.01 4.83 12.74
CA ALA A 58 -2.78 5.59 12.68
C ALA A 58 -2.40 6.09 14.08
N GLU A 59 -1.20 5.79 14.54
CA GLU A 59 -0.68 6.27 15.83
C GLU A 59 -0.07 7.66 15.70
N SER A 60 0.61 7.93 14.59
CA SER A 60 1.32 9.16 14.25
C SER A 60 0.82 9.75 12.93
N PRO A 61 1.19 11.00 12.57
CA PRO A 61 0.97 11.52 11.23
C PRO A 61 1.74 10.71 10.18
N ILE A 62 1.10 10.45 9.03
CA ILE A 62 1.66 9.70 7.91
C ILE A 62 1.91 10.65 6.73
N ASP A 63 3.12 10.61 6.19
CA ASP A 63 3.52 11.39 5.03
C ASP A 63 3.37 10.57 3.73
N LEU A 64 2.57 11.07 2.80
CA LEU A 64 2.25 10.45 1.52
C LEU A 64 2.94 11.25 0.41
N TYR A 65 3.95 10.68 -0.25
CA TYR A 65 4.68 11.33 -1.34
C TYR A 65 4.22 10.82 -2.71
N ILE A 66 3.62 11.69 -3.51
CA ILE A 66 3.10 11.36 -4.83
C ILE A 66 4.07 11.83 -5.91
N PHE A 67 4.76 10.89 -6.52
CA PHE A 67 5.60 11.10 -7.68
C PHE A 67 4.75 11.21 -8.95
N ALA A 68 5.23 11.89 -9.99
CA ALA A 68 4.45 12.17 -11.20
C ALA A 68 4.01 10.91 -11.96
N ASN A 69 4.76 9.84 -11.79
CA ASN A 69 4.50 8.53 -12.41
C ASN A 69 5.40 7.44 -11.77
N THR A 70 5.20 6.19 -12.16
CA THR A 70 5.97 5.05 -11.64
C THR A 70 7.44 5.04 -12.06
N ASN A 71 7.84 5.74 -13.14
CA ASN A 71 9.25 5.86 -13.49
C ASN A 71 9.97 6.80 -12.54
N ASP A 72 9.40 7.98 -12.26
CA ASP A 72 9.95 8.93 -11.30
C ASP A 72 10.06 8.31 -9.90
N LEU A 73 9.06 7.53 -9.50
CA LEU A 73 9.11 6.78 -8.25
C LEU A 73 10.30 5.81 -8.23
N ARG A 74 10.47 5.01 -9.30
CA ARG A 74 11.56 4.02 -9.39
C ARG A 74 12.95 4.63 -9.45
N ASP A 75 13.06 5.84 -9.97
CA ASP A 75 14.32 6.59 -9.96
C ASP A 75 14.69 7.07 -8.54
N ALA A 76 13.68 7.20 -7.65
CA ALA A 76 13.86 7.61 -6.27
C ALA A 76 14.13 6.45 -5.28
N ILE A 77 13.83 5.21 -5.66
CA ILE A 77 13.99 4.02 -4.81
C ILE A 77 14.94 3.01 -5.45
N LEU A 78 15.64 2.25 -4.61
CA LEU A 78 16.62 1.25 -5.07
C LEU A 78 16.04 -0.17 -4.90
N TYR A 79 16.34 -1.03 -5.89
CA TYR A 79 16.09 -2.48 -5.84
C TYR A 79 14.61 -2.91 -5.80
N GLU A 80 13.72 -2.14 -6.43
CA GLU A 80 12.31 -2.52 -6.55
C GLU A 80 12.00 -3.21 -7.89
N PRO A 81 11.03 -4.16 -7.91
CA PRO A 81 10.55 -4.77 -9.15
C PRO A 81 10.02 -3.71 -10.13
N SER A 82 10.15 -3.97 -11.43
CA SER A 82 9.75 -3.02 -12.48
C SER A 82 8.24 -2.71 -12.51
N TRP A 83 7.42 -3.48 -11.81
CA TRP A 83 5.97 -3.31 -11.68
C TRP A 83 5.55 -2.60 -10.39
N THR A 84 6.48 -2.25 -9.49
CA THR A 84 6.19 -1.52 -8.26
C THR A 84 5.62 -0.14 -8.57
N GLY A 85 4.45 0.15 -8.04
CA GLY A 85 3.74 1.42 -8.18
C GLY A 85 3.68 2.24 -6.90
N GLY A 86 3.98 1.61 -5.75
CA GLY A 86 4.02 2.24 -4.44
C GLY A 86 4.89 1.44 -3.46
N GLN A 87 5.20 2.04 -2.33
CA GLN A 87 5.89 1.39 -1.22
C GLN A 87 5.59 2.09 0.10
N ALA A 88 5.37 1.30 1.14
CA ALA A 88 5.18 1.76 2.51
C ALA A 88 6.44 1.52 3.36
N PHE A 89 6.79 2.53 4.16
CA PHE A 89 7.86 2.47 5.16
C PHE A 89 7.25 2.67 6.54
N ALA A 90 6.69 1.60 7.10
CA ALA A 90 5.94 1.65 8.35
C ALA A 90 6.76 2.18 9.54
N ASP A 91 8.07 1.89 9.59
CA ASP A 91 8.97 2.37 10.65
C ASP A 91 9.20 3.90 10.61
N HIS A 92 8.76 4.55 9.53
CA HIS A 92 8.98 5.97 9.29
C HIS A 92 7.69 6.75 9.05
N ASP A 93 6.54 6.10 9.07
CA ASP A 93 5.24 6.70 8.73
C ASP A 93 5.22 7.32 7.33
N ILE A 94 5.87 6.68 6.37
CA ILE A 94 6.00 7.19 5.01
C ILE A 94 5.40 6.20 4.01
N VAL A 95 4.64 6.76 3.06
CA VAL A 95 4.18 6.07 1.84
C VAL A 95 4.68 6.85 0.63
N ILE A 96 5.20 6.16 -0.36
CA ILE A 96 5.60 6.75 -1.64
C ILE A 96 4.86 6.06 -2.78
N LEU A 97 4.35 6.82 -3.75
CA LEU A 97 3.53 6.33 -4.85
C LEU A 97 3.86 7.07 -6.15
N GLY A 98 3.89 6.34 -7.26
CA GLY A 98 4.04 6.91 -8.60
C GLY A 98 2.69 6.98 -9.32
N ILE A 99 1.94 8.09 -9.19
CA ILE A 99 0.57 8.21 -9.71
C ILE A 99 0.50 9.36 -10.71
N SER A 100 0.22 9.06 -11.98
CA SER A 100 -0.09 10.09 -12.96
C SER A 100 -1.56 10.53 -12.87
N GLN A 101 -1.88 11.73 -13.39
CA GLN A 101 -3.27 12.21 -13.41
C GLN A 101 -4.22 11.29 -14.20
N SER A 102 -3.72 10.57 -15.21
CA SER A 102 -4.53 9.62 -15.98
C SER A 102 -4.86 8.34 -15.19
N ASP A 103 -4.10 8.03 -14.16
CA ASP A 103 -4.19 6.80 -13.38
C ASP A 103 -4.84 7.03 -12.00
N LEU A 104 -5.63 8.11 -11.87
CA LEU A 104 -6.25 8.51 -10.60
C LEU A 104 -7.10 7.39 -9.97
N GLU A 105 -7.83 6.61 -10.76
CA GLU A 105 -8.67 5.53 -10.27
C GLU A 105 -7.84 4.45 -9.58
N TRP A 106 -6.80 3.97 -10.27
CA TRP A 106 -5.81 3.08 -9.68
C TRP A 106 -5.08 3.72 -8.48
N GLY A 107 -4.76 5.01 -8.59
CA GLY A 107 -4.06 5.73 -7.53
C GLY A 107 -4.84 5.82 -6.22
N ARG A 108 -6.17 5.86 -6.26
CA ARG A 108 -7.03 5.83 -5.07
C ARG A 108 -6.92 4.50 -4.34
N ASP A 109 -6.92 3.39 -5.08
CA ASP A 109 -6.80 2.05 -4.50
C ASP A 109 -5.39 1.84 -3.97
N ALA A 110 -4.37 2.20 -4.75
CA ALA A 110 -2.96 2.06 -4.37
C ALA A 110 -2.61 2.85 -3.10
N ILE A 111 -3.14 4.08 -2.91
CA ILE A 111 -2.87 4.86 -1.72
C ILE A 111 -3.48 4.23 -0.46
N VAL A 112 -4.64 3.61 -0.57
CA VAL A 112 -5.28 2.86 0.53
C VAL A 112 -4.51 1.60 0.85
N HIS A 113 -4.02 0.89 -0.18
CA HIS A 113 -3.18 -0.30 -0.07
C HIS A 113 -1.92 -0.01 0.75
N GLU A 114 -1.11 0.93 0.27
CA GLU A 114 0.15 1.28 0.93
C GLU A 114 -0.05 1.86 2.33
N LEU A 115 -1.10 2.65 2.53
CA LEU A 115 -1.47 3.16 3.83
C LEU A 115 -1.78 2.03 4.83
N THR A 116 -2.45 0.96 4.37
CA THR A 116 -2.77 -0.20 5.20
C THR A 116 -1.50 -0.89 5.70
N HIS A 117 -0.45 -0.98 4.89
CA HIS A 117 0.84 -1.52 5.34
C HIS A 117 1.46 -0.72 6.49
N VAL A 118 1.35 0.62 6.47
CA VAL A 118 1.80 1.46 7.60
C VAL A 118 0.99 1.14 8.85
N LEU A 119 -0.34 1.05 8.75
CA LEU A 119 -1.21 0.76 9.88
C LEU A 119 -0.96 -0.64 10.47
N VAL A 120 -0.76 -1.65 9.62
CA VAL A 120 -0.37 -3.00 10.03
C VAL A 120 0.97 -2.98 10.74
N GLY A 121 1.94 -2.22 10.22
CA GLY A 121 3.24 -2.03 10.84
C GLY A 121 3.15 -1.45 12.25
N HIS A 122 2.33 -0.41 12.46
CA HIS A 122 2.10 0.16 13.79
C HIS A 122 1.61 -0.86 14.80
N LEU A 123 0.65 -1.69 14.39
CA LEU A 123 0.07 -2.71 15.29
C LEU A 123 1.00 -3.88 15.54
N THR A 124 1.85 -4.22 14.57
CA THR A 124 2.60 -5.49 14.57
C THR A 124 4.11 -5.30 14.73
N PHE A 125 4.58 -4.09 14.98
CA PHE A 125 6.00 -3.83 15.23
C PHE A 125 6.53 -4.74 16.35
N SER A 126 7.44 -5.62 16.00
CA SER A 126 7.99 -6.61 16.91
C SER A 126 9.44 -6.96 16.52
N CYS A 127 10.30 -7.07 17.51
CA CYS A 127 11.67 -7.58 17.31
C CYS A 127 11.70 -9.10 16.98
N LEU A 128 10.58 -9.79 16.99
CA LEU A 128 10.46 -11.22 16.69
C LEU A 128 10.08 -11.49 15.23
N GLY A 129 9.83 -10.47 14.43
CA GLY A 129 9.44 -10.55 13.03
C GLY A 129 8.10 -9.92 12.72
N GLY A 130 7.82 -9.70 11.43
CA GLY A 130 6.56 -9.15 10.95
C GLY A 130 5.46 -10.22 10.79
N VAL A 131 4.27 -9.77 10.42
CA VAL A 131 3.16 -10.67 10.03
C VAL A 131 3.49 -11.43 8.75
N PRO A 132 2.89 -12.61 8.52
CA PRO A 132 3.03 -13.32 7.26
C PRO A 132 2.60 -12.45 6.07
N THR A 133 3.30 -12.57 4.93
CA THR A 133 3.03 -11.75 3.74
C THR A 133 1.56 -11.82 3.32
N TRP A 134 0.96 -13.02 3.28
CA TRP A 134 -0.45 -13.17 2.92
C TRP A 134 -1.41 -12.37 3.82
N LEU A 135 -1.09 -12.21 5.10
CA LEU A 135 -1.94 -11.44 6.01
C LEU A 135 -1.79 -9.94 5.74
N ASN A 136 -0.56 -9.47 5.57
CA ASN A 136 -0.27 -8.07 5.27
C ASN A 136 -0.91 -7.64 3.94
N GLU A 137 -0.64 -8.39 2.87
CA GLU A 137 -1.17 -8.10 1.53
C GLU A 137 -2.69 -8.31 1.45
N GLY A 138 -3.20 -9.34 2.11
CA GLY A 138 -4.64 -9.60 2.14
C GLY A 138 -5.44 -8.52 2.86
N LEU A 139 -4.91 -7.93 3.93
CA LEU A 139 -5.49 -6.76 4.59
C LEU A 139 -5.44 -5.53 3.70
N ALA A 140 -4.34 -5.31 2.97
CA ALA A 140 -4.21 -4.20 2.05
C ALA A 140 -5.26 -4.29 0.92
N VAL A 141 -5.37 -5.42 0.23
CA VAL A 141 -6.39 -5.64 -0.81
C VAL A 141 -7.83 -5.60 -0.25
N TYR A 142 -8.05 -6.05 0.97
CA TYR A 142 -9.35 -5.92 1.63
C TYR A 142 -9.73 -4.45 1.84
N SER A 143 -8.78 -3.61 2.17
CA SER A 143 -8.98 -2.17 2.41
C SER A 143 -9.21 -1.36 1.12
N GLU A 144 -8.75 -1.86 -0.03
CA GLU A 144 -9.07 -1.30 -1.36
C GLU A 144 -10.55 -1.48 -1.75
N GLY A 145 -11.28 -2.38 -1.07
CA GLY A 145 -12.65 -2.75 -1.39
C GLY A 145 -12.80 -4.11 -2.07
N GLY A 146 -11.70 -4.82 -2.28
CA GLY A 146 -11.67 -6.20 -2.77
C GLY A 146 -11.06 -6.39 -4.16
N LEU A 147 -11.35 -7.53 -4.78
CA LEU A 147 -10.79 -7.90 -6.08
C LEU A 147 -11.56 -7.24 -7.23
N ASP A 148 -10.82 -6.76 -8.22
CA ASP A 148 -11.38 -6.45 -9.52
C ASP A 148 -11.89 -7.72 -10.24
N PRO A 149 -12.76 -7.59 -11.27
CA PRO A 149 -13.33 -8.76 -11.95
C PRO A 149 -12.32 -9.72 -12.58
N ALA A 150 -11.16 -9.23 -13.05
CA ALA A 150 -10.14 -10.07 -13.67
C ALA A 150 -9.38 -10.88 -12.60
N SER A 151 -9.05 -10.24 -11.48
CA SER A 151 -8.43 -10.87 -10.32
C SER A 151 -9.35 -11.92 -9.67
N GLN A 152 -10.65 -11.63 -9.58
CA GLN A 152 -11.65 -12.59 -9.11
C GLN A 152 -11.73 -13.80 -10.04
N GLN A 153 -11.78 -13.58 -11.36
CA GLN A 153 -11.82 -14.67 -12.35
C GLN A 153 -10.57 -15.54 -12.26
N GLN A 154 -9.38 -14.94 -12.11
CA GLN A 154 -8.14 -15.68 -11.94
C GLN A 154 -8.17 -16.58 -10.70
N LEU A 155 -8.71 -16.08 -9.59
CA LEU A 155 -8.87 -16.87 -8.36
C LEU A 155 -9.85 -18.02 -8.56
N ASP A 156 -11.00 -17.78 -9.20
CA ASP A 156 -12.02 -18.80 -9.48
C ASP A 156 -11.47 -19.92 -10.39
N ASP A 157 -10.70 -19.55 -11.40
CA ASP A 157 -10.03 -20.51 -12.28
C ASP A 157 -9.00 -21.35 -11.50
N ALA A 158 -8.21 -20.73 -10.62
CA ALA A 158 -7.24 -21.44 -9.79
C ALA A 158 -7.91 -22.41 -8.80
N ILE A 159 -9.08 -22.05 -8.26
CA ILE A 159 -9.88 -22.94 -7.41
C ILE A 159 -10.38 -24.16 -8.23
N LYS A 160 -10.93 -23.91 -9.41
CA LYS A 160 -11.47 -24.92 -10.30
C LYS A 160 -10.41 -25.92 -10.77
N ASP A 161 -9.21 -25.41 -11.07
CA ASP A 161 -8.12 -26.20 -11.64
C ASP A 161 -7.19 -26.80 -10.56
N ASP A 162 -7.53 -26.64 -9.27
CA ASP A 162 -6.76 -27.11 -8.10
C ASP A 162 -5.30 -26.61 -8.12
N THR A 163 -5.11 -25.35 -8.51
CA THR A 163 -3.79 -24.70 -8.64
C THR A 163 -3.51 -23.65 -7.58
N LEU A 164 -4.30 -23.63 -6.51
CA LEU A 164 -4.09 -22.71 -5.38
C LEU A 164 -2.73 -22.91 -4.71
N LEU A 165 -2.16 -21.80 -4.26
CA LEU A 165 -0.93 -21.81 -3.49
C LEU A 165 -1.21 -22.23 -2.04
N THR A 166 -0.24 -22.87 -1.40
CA THR A 166 -0.37 -23.19 0.03
C THR A 166 -0.20 -21.94 0.87
N VAL A 167 -0.89 -21.86 2.02
CA VAL A 167 -0.73 -20.74 2.97
C VAL A 167 0.73 -20.60 3.41
N ARG A 168 1.48 -21.70 3.50
CA ARG A 168 2.91 -21.67 3.79
C ARG A 168 3.71 -20.93 2.70
N SER A 169 3.41 -21.15 1.42
CA SER A 169 4.08 -20.44 0.32
C SER A 169 3.68 -18.98 0.26
N LEU A 170 2.45 -18.66 0.61
CA LEU A 170 1.97 -17.27 0.73
C LEU A 170 2.56 -16.50 1.93
N SER A 171 3.15 -17.19 2.90
CA SER A 171 3.80 -16.55 4.06
C SER A 171 5.19 -15.99 3.75
N ALA A 172 5.79 -16.37 2.62
CA ALA A 172 7.04 -15.81 2.10
C ALA A 172 6.74 -14.66 1.11
N GLY A 173 7.78 -13.96 0.67
CA GLY A 173 7.64 -12.93 -0.38
C GLY A 173 6.99 -13.49 -1.65
N PHE A 174 6.14 -12.71 -2.30
CA PHE A 174 5.46 -13.12 -3.51
C PHE A 174 6.42 -13.20 -4.70
N SER A 175 5.99 -13.90 -5.74
CA SER A 175 6.79 -14.13 -6.95
C SER A 175 7.04 -12.81 -7.70
N GLU A 176 8.23 -12.65 -8.28
CA GLU A 176 8.51 -11.55 -9.22
C GLU A 176 7.78 -11.73 -10.57
N VAL A 177 7.24 -12.92 -10.85
CA VAL A 177 6.42 -13.18 -12.04
C VAL A 177 5.03 -12.60 -11.82
N PRO A 178 4.58 -11.58 -12.58
CA PRO A 178 3.35 -10.85 -12.31
C PRO A 178 2.10 -11.73 -12.16
N SER A 179 1.89 -12.70 -13.05
CA SER A 179 0.72 -13.58 -13.00
C SER A 179 0.63 -14.41 -11.72
N LYS A 180 1.79 -14.82 -11.16
CA LYS A 180 1.85 -15.54 -9.88
C LYS A 180 1.68 -14.59 -8.70
N ALA A 181 2.23 -13.38 -8.80
CA ALA A 181 2.03 -12.34 -7.79
C ALA A 181 0.54 -12.00 -7.65
N TYR A 182 -0.15 -11.70 -8.75
CA TYR A 182 -1.58 -11.37 -8.74
C TYR A 182 -2.44 -12.48 -8.12
N LEU A 183 -2.17 -13.74 -8.43
CA LEU A 183 -2.86 -14.86 -7.77
C LEU A 183 -2.57 -14.89 -6.26
N SER A 184 -1.34 -14.58 -5.84
CA SER A 184 -0.98 -14.53 -4.42
C SER A 184 -1.76 -13.43 -3.69
N TYR A 185 -1.90 -12.23 -4.28
CA TYR A 185 -2.72 -11.14 -3.74
C TYR A 185 -4.19 -11.55 -3.63
N SER A 186 -4.78 -12.09 -4.71
CA SER A 186 -6.17 -12.51 -4.76
C SER A 186 -6.48 -13.60 -3.73
N GLN A 187 -5.60 -14.56 -3.58
CA GLN A 187 -5.75 -15.65 -2.62
C GLN A 187 -5.58 -15.15 -1.17
N SER A 188 -4.66 -14.23 -0.93
CA SER A 188 -4.44 -13.59 0.37
C SER A 188 -5.67 -12.79 0.81
N TYR A 189 -6.24 -12.01 -0.10
CA TYR A 189 -7.51 -11.31 0.11
C TYR A 189 -8.63 -12.28 0.50
N SER A 190 -8.79 -13.38 -0.25
CA SER A 190 -9.85 -14.38 0.02
C SER A 190 -9.73 -14.98 1.42
N ILE A 191 -8.51 -15.26 1.89
CA ILE A 191 -8.25 -15.76 3.24
C ILE A 191 -8.62 -14.69 4.29
N VAL A 192 -8.15 -13.46 4.12
CA VAL A 192 -8.43 -12.35 5.06
C VAL A 192 -9.93 -12.06 5.12
N LYS A 193 -10.59 -11.95 3.98
CA LYS A 193 -12.03 -11.77 3.89
C LYS A 193 -12.78 -12.85 4.65
N PHE A 194 -12.44 -14.11 4.43
CA PHE A 194 -13.05 -15.23 5.16
C PHE A 194 -12.87 -15.10 6.67
N LEU A 195 -11.70 -14.71 7.15
CA LEU A 195 -11.45 -14.52 8.58
C LEU A 195 -12.30 -13.38 9.16
N ILE A 196 -12.35 -12.23 8.50
CA ILE A 196 -13.09 -11.04 8.98
C ILE A 196 -14.62 -11.30 8.95
N GLU A 197 -15.13 -11.99 7.91
CA GLU A 197 -16.57 -12.25 7.79
C GLU A 197 -17.07 -13.43 8.66
N THR A 198 -16.14 -14.24 9.18
CA THR A 198 -16.52 -15.44 9.96
C THR A 198 -16.33 -15.25 11.47
N TYR A 199 -15.35 -14.46 11.87
CA TYR A 199 -14.93 -14.31 13.30
C TYR A 199 -15.01 -12.86 13.77
#